data_9d265a54f7da703900f797f8b9240214
#
_entry.id   9d265a54f7da703900f797f8b9240214
#
_cell.length_a   1.000
_cell.length_b   1.000
_cell.length_c   1.000
_cell.angle_alpha   90.00
_cell.angle_beta   90.00
_cell.angle_gamma   90.00
#
_symmetry.space_group_name_H-M   'P 1'
#
loop_
_entity.id
_entity.type
_entity.pdbx_description
1 polymer ?
#
loop_
_entity_poly.entity_id
_entity_poly.type
_entity_poly.pdbx_seq_one_letter_code
_entity_poly.pdbx_strand_id
1 'polypeptide(L)'
;VIMEASDRCMVDVERFDLEPERPILHGLVDHLDITTLKNLKTTEEKIPYMLDILGIETSSPRLKASMLEIEQSINTWPQLASAVTMGGGIAADVSRRMLLHHFTDSGRYYVDVEEIIGNKSGKLIKKTKKQKKIKQPDLTVTDMKKLISKLKTNDKSDAGKQTLKKIVHAAIAAPSLGNSQPWSWLSQKNKLFLFIKRNYSESVSTKLFFNEYLAAGAAIENATIKAAELGYHAKIDYFPFGVSSNLIAKFTFKNAPEIKHQGALANYIFIRETNRKRGLGSEIENKVLNEIRDSISDVKGASLNFLTDKNKITTIANALSVCERINLLNPVMHSEYLNKEVIRETRILGKVGIDFRTLEEPNSVFMAHKILSDKKVASFLNECGKGKLFENLAYNKISNSSAIGLITMPSHSKMDLINGGIAFEKAWLSATKNNLAFQPICLYLYLIKFLEEGEKDKLFSQEDISDLQKVKEQVSLVFSELDLKRGVFLFRLFDAERPNTRSLRKPMKEVFFES
;
A
#
# COMPACT_ATOMS: atom_id res chain seq x y z
N VAL A 1 -25.70 35.67 1.70
CA VAL A 1 -25.59 34.70 2.81
C VAL A 1 -25.95 33.32 2.28
N ILE A 2 -25.05 32.38 2.45
CA ILE A 2 -25.26 30.97 2.09
C ILE A 2 -25.26 30.17 3.40
N MET A 3 -26.17 29.20 3.51
CA MET A 3 -26.26 28.30 4.66
C MET A 3 -26.11 26.86 4.16
N GLU A 4 -25.22 26.11 4.78
CA GLU A 4 -25.11 24.67 4.66
C GLU A 4 -25.34 24.04 6.02
N ALA A 5 -26.09 22.95 6.04
CA ALA A 5 -26.38 22.22 7.26
C ALA A 5 -26.30 20.72 7.02
N SER A 6 -25.30 20.09 7.59
CA SER A 6 -25.15 18.63 7.60
C SER A 6 -25.22 18.15 9.06
N ASP A 7 -24.10 17.92 9.72
CA ASP A 7 -24.03 17.58 11.14
C ASP A 7 -23.80 18.81 12.04
N ARG A 8 -23.42 19.93 11.44
CA ARG A 8 -23.31 21.26 12.03
C ARG A 8 -23.87 22.29 11.06
N CYS A 9 -24.09 23.50 11.52
CA CYS A 9 -24.47 24.61 10.65
C CYS A 9 -23.24 25.38 10.20
N MET A 10 -23.12 25.65 8.90
CA MET A 10 -22.18 26.59 8.33
C MET A 10 -22.98 27.77 7.73
N VAL A 11 -22.62 29.00 8.12
CA VAL A 11 -23.15 30.22 7.54
C VAL A 11 -22.00 30.96 6.88
N ASP A 12 -22.10 31.13 5.59
CA ASP A 12 -21.14 31.83 4.74
C ASP A 12 -21.69 33.19 4.38
N VAL A 13 -20.99 34.25 4.74
CA VAL A 13 -21.37 35.64 4.48
C VAL A 13 -20.34 36.25 3.55
N GLU A 14 -20.78 36.67 2.38
CA GLU A 14 -19.96 37.38 1.40
C GLU A 14 -20.61 38.71 1.07
N ARG A 15 -19.92 39.81 1.40
CA ARG A 15 -20.39 41.18 1.29
C ARG A 15 -19.93 41.79 -0.03
N PHE A 16 -20.36 41.20 -1.16
CA PHE A 16 -20.10 41.76 -2.52
C PHE A 16 -20.65 43.18 -2.72
N ASP A 17 -21.61 43.57 -1.88
CA ASP A 17 -22.12 44.94 -1.82
C ASP A 17 -21.10 45.94 -1.24
N LEU A 18 -20.16 45.48 -0.43
CA LEU A 18 -19.08 46.29 0.14
C LEU A 18 -17.72 45.99 -0.48
N GLU A 19 -17.52 44.78 -0.95
CA GLU A 19 -16.27 44.24 -1.54
C GLU A 19 -16.60 43.55 -2.89
N PRO A 20 -16.86 44.30 -4.00
CA PRO A 20 -17.30 43.72 -5.26
C PRO A 20 -16.32 42.71 -5.89
N GLU A 21 -15.01 42.90 -5.69
CA GLU A 21 -13.93 42.05 -6.23
C GLU A 21 -13.56 40.89 -5.29
N ARG A 22 -14.37 40.63 -4.31
CA ARG A 22 -14.11 39.53 -3.39
C ARG A 22 -14.13 38.18 -4.08
N PRO A 23 -13.15 37.26 -3.82
CA PRO A 23 -13.18 35.90 -4.35
C PRO A 23 -14.42 35.12 -3.86
N ILE A 24 -15.10 34.44 -4.77
CA ILE A 24 -16.29 33.60 -4.45
C ILE A 24 -15.89 32.50 -3.46
N LEU A 25 -16.77 32.22 -2.48
CA LEU A 25 -16.52 31.26 -1.39
C LEU A 25 -15.16 31.47 -0.70
N HIS A 26 -14.80 32.75 -0.50
CA HIS A 26 -13.53 33.15 0.15
C HIS A 26 -12.27 32.60 -0.56
N GLY A 27 -12.32 32.38 -1.88
CA GLY A 27 -11.21 31.83 -2.67
C GLY A 27 -11.06 30.31 -2.63
N LEU A 28 -11.95 29.60 -1.97
CA LEU A 28 -11.89 28.12 -1.89
C LEU A 28 -12.01 27.44 -3.27
N VAL A 29 -12.61 28.12 -4.23
CA VAL A 29 -12.89 27.61 -5.58
C VAL A 29 -12.10 28.30 -6.68
N ASP A 30 -11.17 29.18 -6.36
CA ASP A 30 -10.39 29.96 -7.34
C ASP A 30 -9.54 29.08 -8.27
N HIS A 31 -9.18 27.89 -7.80
CA HIS A 31 -8.43 26.91 -8.56
C HIS A 31 -9.28 26.09 -9.54
N LEU A 32 -10.61 26.21 -9.48
CA LEU A 32 -11.54 25.43 -10.30
C LEU A 32 -11.76 26.10 -11.68
N ASP A 33 -11.61 25.34 -12.74
CA ASP A 33 -11.93 25.77 -14.08
C ASP A 33 -13.41 25.56 -14.40
N ILE A 34 -14.13 26.66 -14.66
CA ILE A 34 -15.56 26.64 -14.97
C ILE A 34 -15.86 25.81 -16.23
N THR A 35 -14.95 25.80 -17.20
CA THR A 35 -15.13 25.02 -18.44
C THR A 35 -15.12 23.51 -18.12
N THR A 36 -14.21 23.08 -17.26
CA THR A 36 -14.18 21.72 -16.78
C THR A 36 -15.46 21.36 -16.02
N LEU A 37 -15.90 22.22 -15.10
CA LEU A 37 -17.13 22.00 -14.31
C LEU A 37 -18.38 21.79 -15.17
N LYS A 38 -18.54 22.56 -16.25
CA LYS A 38 -19.68 22.43 -17.17
C LYS A 38 -19.72 21.10 -17.92
N ASN A 39 -18.59 20.42 -18.05
CA ASN A 39 -18.47 19.17 -18.80
C ASN A 39 -18.64 17.92 -17.92
N LEU A 40 -18.73 18.06 -16.61
CA LEU A 40 -18.91 16.95 -15.67
C LEU A 40 -20.31 16.35 -15.81
N LYS A 41 -20.37 15.05 -16.12
CA LYS A 41 -21.64 14.35 -16.37
C LYS A 41 -22.08 13.50 -15.18
N THR A 42 -21.17 12.81 -14.54
CA THR A 42 -21.47 11.86 -13.48
C THR A 42 -21.30 12.48 -12.08
N THR A 43 -21.96 11.88 -11.09
CA THR A 43 -21.79 12.26 -9.68
C THR A 43 -20.35 12.04 -9.23
N GLU A 44 -19.72 10.95 -9.67
CA GLU A 44 -18.33 10.64 -9.33
C GLU A 44 -17.35 11.72 -9.82
N GLU A 45 -17.55 12.23 -11.03
CA GLU A 45 -16.75 13.33 -11.57
C GLU A 45 -16.92 14.62 -10.77
N LYS A 46 -18.12 14.85 -10.20
CA LYS A 46 -18.48 16.06 -9.45
C LYS A 46 -17.98 16.04 -8.00
N ILE A 47 -17.82 14.87 -7.39
CA ILE A 47 -17.44 14.72 -5.96
C ILE A 47 -16.23 15.58 -5.60
N PRO A 48 -15.08 15.55 -6.29
CA PRO A 48 -13.91 16.34 -5.90
C PRO A 48 -14.23 17.85 -5.77
N TYR A 49 -14.95 18.37 -6.73
CA TYR A 49 -15.33 19.79 -6.78
C TYR A 49 -16.35 20.16 -5.69
N MET A 50 -17.32 19.27 -5.46
CA MET A 50 -18.27 19.46 -4.36
C MET A 50 -17.56 19.53 -3.00
N LEU A 51 -16.56 18.70 -2.78
CA LEU A 51 -15.79 18.67 -1.54
C LEU A 51 -14.99 19.97 -1.34
N ASP A 52 -14.45 20.55 -2.40
CA ASP A 52 -13.76 21.84 -2.36
C ASP A 52 -14.74 22.97 -2.03
N ILE A 53 -15.92 22.99 -2.66
CA ILE A 53 -16.99 23.98 -2.38
C ILE A 53 -17.45 23.90 -0.91
N LEU A 54 -17.63 22.69 -0.40
CA LEU A 54 -18.04 22.45 0.99
C LEU A 54 -16.93 22.78 2.00
N GLY A 55 -15.68 22.86 1.56
CA GLY A 55 -14.55 23.05 2.44
C GLY A 55 -14.30 21.81 3.33
N ILE A 56 -14.08 20.66 2.68
CA ILE A 56 -13.94 19.37 3.37
C ILE A 56 -12.90 19.39 4.49
N GLU A 57 -11.84 20.17 4.35
CA GLU A 57 -10.78 20.28 5.38
C GLU A 57 -11.34 20.75 6.73
N THR A 58 -12.31 21.64 6.71
CA THR A 58 -12.96 22.19 7.91
C THR A 58 -14.18 21.38 8.37
N SER A 59 -14.63 20.41 7.59
CA SER A 59 -15.79 19.57 7.94
C SER A 59 -15.51 18.69 9.16
N SER A 60 -16.55 18.37 9.92
CA SER A 60 -16.38 17.52 11.09
C SER A 60 -15.98 16.10 10.74
N PRO A 61 -15.29 15.36 11.62
CA PRO A 61 -15.00 13.94 11.40
C PRO A 61 -16.26 13.09 11.22
N ARG A 62 -17.37 13.45 11.85
CA ARG A 62 -18.67 12.76 11.71
C ARG A 62 -19.22 12.91 10.30
N LEU A 63 -19.26 14.13 9.78
CA LEU A 63 -19.71 14.39 8.42
C LEU A 63 -18.82 13.65 7.41
N LYS A 64 -17.51 13.76 7.53
CA LYS A 64 -16.53 13.05 6.70
C LYS A 64 -16.77 11.54 6.69
N ALA A 65 -17.00 10.94 7.88
CA ALA A 65 -17.32 9.51 7.99
C ALA A 65 -18.66 9.18 7.32
N SER A 66 -19.70 9.98 7.56
CA SER A 66 -21.01 9.77 6.94
C SER A 66 -20.96 9.88 5.42
N MET A 67 -20.12 10.77 4.87
CA MET A 67 -19.94 10.88 3.41
C MET A 67 -19.35 9.59 2.79
N LEU A 68 -18.47 8.89 3.50
CA LEU A 68 -17.92 7.60 3.06
C LEU A 68 -18.94 6.45 3.13
N GLU A 69 -20.06 6.66 3.82
CA GLU A 69 -21.13 5.69 3.99
C GLU A 69 -22.34 5.94 3.06
N ILE A 70 -22.31 7.01 2.25
CA ILE A 70 -23.34 7.28 1.24
C ILE A 70 -23.35 6.09 0.24
N GLU A 71 -24.55 5.60 -0.11
CA GLU A 71 -24.78 4.41 -0.93
C GLU A 71 -24.27 3.09 -0.32
N GLN A 72 -23.69 3.13 0.88
CA GLN A 72 -23.28 1.93 1.62
C GLN A 72 -24.28 1.60 2.74
N SER A 73 -24.45 2.52 3.68
CA SER A 73 -25.39 2.40 4.81
C SER A 73 -26.29 3.62 4.98
N ILE A 74 -26.06 4.68 4.22
CA ILE A 74 -26.82 5.92 4.15
C ILE A 74 -27.26 6.14 2.70
N ASN A 75 -28.57 6.34 2.48
CA ASN A 75 -29.12 6.47 1.11
C ASN A 75 -29.16 7.91 0.59
N THR A 76 -28.91 8.89 1.45
CA THR A 76 -28.98 10.32 1.11
C THR A 76 -27.84 11.10 1.74
N TRP A 77 -27.73 12.37 1.38
CA TRP A 77 -26.81 13.28 2.04
C TRP A 77 -27.11 13.36 3.54
N PRO A 78 -26.11 13.18 4.44
CA PRO A 78 -26.32 13.17 5.89
C PRO A 78 -26.66 14.57 6.42
N GLN A 79 -27.83 14.71 7.04
CA GLN A 79 -28.26 15.95 7.64
C GLN A 79 -28.90 15.69 9.02
N LEU A 80 -28.55 16.52 10.00
CA LEU A 80 -29.21 16.54 11.31
C LEU A 80 -30.26 17.65 11.36
N ALA A 81 -31.46 17.32 11.81
CA ALA A 81 -32.56 18.27 11.93
C ALA A 81 -32.18 19.48 12.82
N SER A 82 -31.37 19.25 13.87
CA SER A 82 -30.86 20.31 14.74
C SER A 82 -30.01 21.32 13.97
N ALA A 83 -29.08 20.84 13.10
CA ALA A 83 -28.23 21.69 12.30
C ALA A 83 -29.04 22.49 11.27
N VAL A 84 -30.00 21.83 10.60
CA VAL A 84 -30.86 22.49 9.60
C VAL A 84 -31.72 23.56 10.22
N THR A 85 -32.40 23.26 11.34
CA THR A 85 -33.29 24.23 12.01
C THR A 85 -32.52 25.42 12.56
N MET A 86 -31.40 25.16 13.23
CA MET A 86 -30.54 26.19 13.78
C MET A 86 -29.95 27.07 12.66
N GLY A 87 -29.48 26.44 11.58
CA GLY A 87 -28.91 27.13 10.43
C GLY A 87 -29.88 28.10 9.79
N GLY A 88 -31.13 27.70 9.61
CA GLY A 88 -32.19 28.58 9.12
C GLY A 88 -32.40 29.82 10.01
N GLY A 89 -32.46 29.62 11.33
CA GLY A 89 -32.57 30.69 12.29
C GLY A 89 -31.38 31.66 12.29
N ILE A 90 -30.16 31.13 12.25
CA ILE A 90 -28.92 31.93 12.21
C ILE A 90 -28.84 32.72 10.89
N ALA A 91 -29.14 32.09 9.76
CA ALA A 91 -29.11 32.78 8.47
C ALA A 91 -30.11 33.94 8.41
N ALA A 92 -31.31 33.75 8.96
CA ALA A 92 -32.30 34.79 9.06
C ALA A 92 -31.83 35.97 9.97
N ASP A 93 -31.26 35.67 11.14
CA ASP A 93 -30.73 36.70 12.06
C ASP A 93 -29.55 37.46 11.43
N VAL A 94 -28.59 36.76 10.81
CA VAL A 94 -27.46 37.39 10.15
C VAL A 94 -27.94 38.30 9.01
N SER A 95 -28.89 37.82 8.17
CA SER A 95 -29.48 38.65 7.11
C SER A 95 -30.18 39.89 7.67
N ARG A 96 -30.96 39.75 8.74
CA ARG A 96 -31.60 40.88 9.41
C ARG A 96 -30.56 41.90 9.91
N ARG A 97 -29.46 41.45 10.55
CA ARG A 97 -28.40 42.35 11.03
C ARG A 97 -27.66 43.05 9.88
N MET A 98 -27.45 42.36 8.76
CA MET A 98 -26.88 42.97 7.55
C MET A 98 -27.76 44.10 7.01
N LEU A 99 -29.06 43.84 6.87
CA LEU A 99 -30.05 44.85 6.41
C LEU A 99 -30.16 46.05 7.35
N LEU A 100 -29.91 45.87 8.63
CA LEU A 100 -29.91 46.95 9.64
C LEU A 100 -28.51 47.59 9.80
N HIS A 101 -27.55 47.27 8.97
CA HIS A 101 -26.14 47.70 9.06
C HIS A 101 -25.47 47.42 10.41
N HIS A 102 -25.93 46.36 11.12
CA HIS A 102 -25.35 45.90 12.39
C HIS A 102 -24.30 44.80 12.19
N PHE A 103 -24.14 44.30 10.98
CA PHE A 103 -23.16 43.28 10.59
C PHE A 103 -22.59 43.59 9.22
N THR A 104 -21.28 43.82 9.14
CA THR A 104 -20.58 44.28 7.93
C THR A 104 -19.50 43.31 7.44
N ASP A 105 -19.10 42.35 8.27
CA ASP A 105 -17.99 41.46 7.94
C ASP A 105 -18.39 40.36 6.98
N SER A 106 -17.44 39.98 6.11
CA SER A 106 -17.49 38.75 5.35
C SER A 106 -16.78 37.65 6.15
N GLY A 107 -17.29 36.41 6.09
CA GLY A 107 -16.67 35.30 6.79
C GLY A 107 -17.49 34.02 6.72
N ARG A 108 -16.85 32.90 7.00
CA ARG A 108 -17.48 31.59 7.11
C ARG A 108 -17.51 31.16 8.57
N TYR A 109 -18.69 30.95 9.09
CA TYR A 109 -18.96 30.70 10.49
C TYR A 109 -19.54 29.31 10.67
N TYR A 110 -19.08 28.61 11.71
CA TYR A 110 -19.54 27.26 12.03
C TYR A 110 -20.19 27.24 13.41
N VAL A 111 -21.35 26.59 13.53
CA VAL A 111 -22.03 26.36 14.80
C VAL A 111 -22.32 24.86 14.93
N ASP A 112 -21.62 24.23 15.86
CA ASP A 112 -21.75 22.82 16.18
C ASP A 112 -22.37 22.69 17.58
N VAL A 113 -23.58 22.14 17.67
CA VAL A 113 -24.32 21.96 18.94
C VAL A 113 -23.53 21.04 19.88
N GLU A 114 -22.85 20.03 19.36
CA GLU A 114 -22.09 19.08 20.16
C GLU A 114 -20.82 19.69 20.75
N GLU A 115 -20.24 20.70 20.10
CA GLU A 115 -19.16 21.49 20.69
C GLU A 115 -19.65 22.40 21.84
N ILE A 116 -20.90 22.88 21.74
CA ILE A 116 -21.51 23.79 22.74
C ILE A 116 -22.07 22.99 23.91
N ILE A 117 -22.80 21.89 23.62
CA ILE A 117 -23.55 21.11 24.61
C ILE A 117 -23.05 19.64 24.54
N GLY A 118 -21.78 19.42 24.71
CA GLY A 118 -21.16 18.10 24.68
C GLY A 118 -20.55 17.71 26.04
N ASN A 119 -20.29 16.40 26.20
CA ASN A 119 -19.61 15.88 27.38
C ASN A 119 -18.17 16.39 27.47
N LYS A 120 -17.88 17.27 28.42
CA LYS A 120 -16.53 17.81 28.66
C LYS A 120 -15.55 16.77 29.23
N SER A 121 -16.06 15.71 29.84
CA SER A 121 -15.28 14.65 30.50
C SER A 121 -14.64 13.62 29.57
N GLY A 122 -15.02 13.57 28.30
CA GLY A 122 -14.44 12.65 27.31
C GLY A 122 -13.09 13.06 26.72
N LYS A 123 -12.57 14.25 27.03
CA LYS A 123 -11.30 14.77 26.47
C LYS A 123 -10.04 14.33 27.23
N LEU A 124 -10.12 13.39 28.14
CA LEU A 124 -8.93 12.73 28.70
C LEU A 124 -8.38 11.72 27.68
N ILE A 125 -7.86 12.20 26.57
CA ILE A 125 -6.90 11.44 25.77
C ILE A 125 -5.76 11.12 26.72
N LYS A 126 -5.73 9.86 27.22
CA LYS A 126 -4.55 9.34 27.89
C LYS A 126 -3.38 9.57 26.93
N LYS A 127 -2.56 10.58 27.22
CA LYS A 127 -1.26 10.74 26.54
C LYS A 127 -0.51 9.45 26.77
N THR A 128 -0.58 8.55 25.81
CA THR A 128 0.32 7.40 25.77
C THR A 128 1.72 7.98 25.81
N LYS A 129 2.45 7.72 26.90
CA LYS A 129 3.85 8.09 27.02
C LYS A 129 4.52 7.58 25.77
N LYS A 130 5.00 8.50 24.91
CA LYS A 130 5.89 8.14 23.79
C LYS A 130 7.07 7.42 24.43
N GLN A 131 7.12 6.10 24.32
CA GLN A 131 8.33 5.36 24.64
C GLN A 131 9.43 5.96 23.75
N LYS A 132 10.51 6.43 24.36
CA LYS A 132 11.71 6.84 23.65
C LYS A 132 12.24 5.59 22.90
N LYS A 133 11.96 5.51 21.62
CA LYS A 133 12.48 4.45 20.76
C LYS A 133 13.96 4.69 20.55
N ILE A 134 14.77 3.73 20.96
CA ILE A 134 16.20 3.71 20.65
C ILE A 134 16.29 3.36 19.15
N LYS A 135 16.49 4.39 18.32
CA LYS A 135 16.84 4.17 16.91
C LYS A 135 18.20 3.49 16.87
N GLN A 136 18.24 2.25 16.40
CA GLN A 136 19.53 1.69 15.99
C GLN A 136 20.07 2.52 14.81
N PRO A 137 21.36 2.87 14.81
CA PRO A 137 21.93 3.67 13.73
C PRO A 137 21.83 2.91 12.38
N ASP A 138 21.53 3.65 11.32
CA ASP A 138 21.51 3.09 9.97
C ASP A 138 22.87 2.47 9.62
N LEU A 139 22.84 1.31 8.96
CA LEU A 139 24.04 0.64 8.47
C LEU A 139 24.77 1.54 7.48
N THR A 140 25.93 2.08 7.87
CA THR A 140 26.73 2.95 7.02
C THR A 140 27.57 2.14 6.02
N VAL A 141 28.04 2.79 4.95
CA VAL A 141 28.97 2.18 3.99
C VAL A 141 30.27 1.73 4.69
N THR A 142 30.72 2.49 5.69
CA THR A 142 31.89 2.15 6.50
C THR A 142 31.66 0.87 7.30
N ASP A 143 30.47 0.68 7.90
CA ASP A 143 30.13 -0.53 8.62
C ASP A 143 30.08 -1.75 7.69
N MET A 144 29.50 -1.58 6.48
CA MET A 144 29.49 -2.63 5.45
C MET A 144 30.90 -3.05 5.06
N LYS A 145 31.80 -2.09 4.79
CA LYS A 145 33.22 -2.34 4.44
C LYS A 145 33.95 -3.05 5.58
N LYS A 146 33.76 -2.58 6.82
CA LYS A 146 34.35 -3.19 8.03
C LYS A 146 33.84 -4.63 8.24
N LEU A 147 32.57 -4.91 7.93
CA LEU A 147 32.04 -6.25 8.02
C LEU A 147 32.66 -7.16 6.97
N ILE A 148 32.72 -6.73 5.70
CA ILE A 148 33.30 -7.51 4.59
C ILE A 148 34.79 -7.80 4.82
N SER A 149 35.56 -6.87 5.38
CA SER A 149 36.99 -7.08 5.63
C SER A 149 37.30 -8.27 6.56
N LYS A 150 36.32 -8.72 7.35
CA LYS A 150 36.41 -9.92 8.21
C LYS A 150 36.19 -11.23 7.44
N LEU A 151 35.69 -11.19 6.18
CA LEU A 151 35.49 -12.38 5.37
C LEU A 151 36.81 -12.85 4.77
N LYS A 152 37.29 -14.01 5.20
CA LYS A 152 38.41 -14.71 4.55
C LYS A 152 37.88 -15.37 3.27
N THR A 153 38.08 -14.77 2.10
CA THR A 153 37.63 -15.36 0.85
C THR A 153 38.77 -15.35 -0.18
N ASN A 154 39.16 -16.54 -0.65
CA ASN A 154 40.14 -16.72 -1.72
C ASN A 154 39.46 -16.89 -3.10
N ASP A 155 38.11 -16.85 -3.15
CA ASP A 155 37.36 -17.06 -4.39
C ASP A 155 37.66 -15.93 -5.38
N LYS A 156 38.05 -16.28 -6.60
CA LYS A 156 38.18 -15.33 -7.72
C LYS A 156 36.81 -15.13 -8.35
N SER A 157 36.50 -13.89 -8.73
CA SER A 157 35.29 -13.51 -9.46
C SER A 157 35.69 -12.89 -10.81
N ASP A 158 35.04 -13.36 -11.87
CA ASP A 158 35.42 -13.02 -13.25
C ASP A 158 34.66 -11.78 -13.77
N ALA A 159 33.55 -11.39 -13.13
CA ALA A 159 32.74 -10.25 -13.55
C ALA A 159 33.42 -8.90 -13.26
N GLY A 160 33.65 -8.12 -14.30
CA GLY A 160 34.22 -6.77 -14.16
C GLY A 160 33.21 -5.74 -13.63
N LYS A 161 33.70 -4.55 -13.28
CA LYS A 161 32.92 -3.47 -12.69
C LYS A 161 31.66 -3.10 -13.48
N GLN A 162 31.72 -3.00 -14.80
CA GLN A 162 30.55 -2.66 -15.63
C GLN A 162 29.48 -3.77 -15.62
N THR A 163 29.91 -5.03 -15.62
CA THR A 163 29.02 -6.19 -15.48
C THR A 163 28.31 -6.15 -14.14
N LEU A 164 29.02 -5.90 -13.03
CA LEU A 164 28.42 -5.79 -11.72
C LEU A 164 27.38 -4.65 -11.64
N LYS A 165 27.63 -3.51 -12.27
CA LYS A 165 26.65 -2.42 -12.36
C LYS A 165 25.37 -2.83 -13.08
N LYS A 166 25.49 -3.56 -14.21
CA LYS A 166 24.31 -4.08 -14.94
C LYS A 166 23.51 -5.07 -14.09
N ILE A 167 24.21 -5.95 -13.36
CA ILE A 167 23.57 -6.93 -12.46
C ILE A 167 22.82 -6.20 -11.33
N VAL A 168 23.45 -5.25 -10.66
CA VAL A 168 22.81 -4.50 -9.57
C VAL A 168 21.64 -3.66 -10.09
N HIS A 169 21.74 -3.07 -11.29
CA HIS A 169 20.64 -2.32 -11.90
C HIS A 169 19.40 -3.20 -12.09
N ALA A 170 19.56 -4.45 -12.51
CA ALA A 170 18.47 -5.42 -12.59
C ALA A 170 17.97 -5.81 -11.17
N ALA A 171 18.87 -6.06 -10.23
CA ALA A 171 18.53 -6.44 -8.86
C ALA A 171 17.63 -5.41 -8.16
N ILE A 172 17.93 -4.12 -8.30
CA ILE A 172 17.16 -3.04 -7.65
C ILE A 172 15.80 -2.77 -8.33
N ALA A 173 15.51 -3.37 -9.47
CA ALA A 173 14.19 -3.35 -10.08
C ALA A 173 13.19 -4.27 -9.37
N ALA A 174 13.65 -5.14 -8.48
CA ALA A 174 12.82 -6.07 -7.70
C ALA A 174 11.69 -5.35 -6.94
N PRO A 175 10.57 -6.05 -6.66
CA PRO A 175 9.49 -5.52 -5.84
C PRO A 175 9.85 -5.57 -4.35
N SER A 176 9.20 -4.71 -3.58
CA SER A 176 9.24 -4.73 -2.12
C SER A 176 7.94 -4.18 -1.56
N LEU A 177 7.52 -4.63 -0.37
CA LEU A 177 6.33 -4.12 0.28
C LEU A 177 6.44 -2.60 0.49
N GLY A 178 5.36 -1.88 0.17
CA GLY A 178 5.33 -0.43 0.26
C GLY A 178 6.42 0.26 -0.58
N ASN A 179 6.99 -0.40 -1.58
CA ASN A 179 8.15 0.08 -2.37
C ASN A 179 9.32 0.56 -1.47
N SER A 180 9.53 -0.11 -0.34
CA SER A 180 10.51 0.25 0.69
C SER A 180 11.96 0.11 0.24
N GLN A 181 12.25 -0.87 -0.64
CA GLN A 181 13.58 -1.15 -1.19
C GLN A 181 14.63 -1.30 -0.08
N PRO A 182 14.53 -2.34 0.77
CA PRO A 182 15.26 -2.45 2.04
C PRO A 182 16.73 -2.87 1.87
N TRP A 183 17.27 -2.83 0.68
CA TRP A 183 18.59 -3.34 0.33
C TRP A 183 19.64 -2.25 0.20
N SER A 184 20.90 -2.65 0.44
CA SER A 184 22.11 -1.95 0.01
C SER A 184 23.07 -2.95 -0.61
N TRP A 185 23.67 -2.58 -1.72
CA TRP A 185 24.64 -3.37 -2.46
C TRP A 185 26.02 -2.77 -2.33
N LEU A 186 27.02 -3.59 -2.10
CA LEU A 186 28.42 -3.18 -2.09
C LEU A 186 29.21 -4.06 -3.05
N SER A 187 30.05 -3.47 -3.89
CA SER A 187 31.02 -4.22 -4.70
C SER A 187 32.42 -4.10 -4.12
N GLN A 188 33.12 -5.23 -4.01
CA GLN A 188 34.53 -5.28 -3.64
C GLN A 188 35.21 -6.48 -4.32
N LYS A 189 36.40 -6.27 -4.92
CA LYS A 189 37.19 -7.33 -5.59
C LYS A 189 36.33 -8.20 -6.54
N ASN A 190 35.58 -7.55 -7.43
CA ASN A 190 34.70 -8.18 -8.41
C ASN A 190 33.57 -9.08 -7.81
N LYS A 191 33.26 -8.93 -6.54
CA LYS A 191 32.16 -9.60 -5.85
C LYS A 191 31.08 -8.60 -5.51
N LEU A 192 29.83 -9.09 -5.32
CA LEU A 192 28.73 -8.29 -4.81
C LEU A 192 28.32 -8.80 -3.42
N PHE A 193 27.91 -7.88 -2.59
CA PHE A 193 27.43 -8.13 -1.23
C PHE A 193 26.09 -7.44 -1.05
N LEU A 194 25.06 -8.21 -0.69
CA LEU A 194 23.72 -7.73 -0.42
C LEU A 194 23.51 -7.59 1.08
N PHE A 195 23.18 -6.39 1.50
CA PHE A 195 22.81 -6.06 2.87
C PHE A 195 21.33 -5.69 2.95
N ILE A 196 20.66 -6.04 4.07
CA ILE A 196 19.35 -5.53 4.44
C ILE A 196 19.51 -4.42 5.48
N LYS A 197 18.81 -3.30 5.25
CA LYS A 197 18.64 -2.23 6.25
C LYS A 197 17.52 -2.64 7.21
N ARG A 198 17.85 -3.08 8.41
CA ARG A 198 16.86 -3.53 9.41
C ARG A 198 16.02 -2.39 10.00
N ASN A 199 16.46 -1.15 9.83
CA ASN A 199 15.81 0.01 10.48
C ASN A 199 14.71 0.66 9.62
N TYR A 200 14.39 0.08 8.46
CA TYR A 200 13.43 0.70 7.53
C TYR A 200 12.00 0.67 8.04
N SER A 201 11.74 -0.07 9.10
CA SER A 201 10.39 -0.26 9.52
C SER A 201 10.26 -0.59 11.00
N GLU A 202 9.91 0.41 11.75
CA GLU A 202 9.14 0.23 12.97
C GLU A 202 7.66 0.01 12.62
N SER A 203 7.36 -0.49 11.41
CA SER A 203 6.00 -0.81 11.01
C SER A 203 5.57 -2.15 11.61
N VAL A 204 4.29 -2.33 11.82
CA VAL A 204 3.72 -3.61 12.29
C VAL A 204 4.09 -4.72 11.31
N SER A 205 4.00 -4.45 10.01
CA SER A 205 4.33 -5.39 8.94
C SER A 205 5.80 -5.84 8.92
N THR A 206 6.69 -5.05 9.51
CA THR A 206 8.13 -5.34 9.54
C THR A 206 8.62 -5.91 10.86
N LYS A 207 7.84 -5.84 11.92
CA LYS A 207 8.16 -6.57 13.16
C LYS A 207 8.37 -8.06 12.91
N LEU A 208 7.73 -8.60 11.89
CA LEU A 208 7.89 -10.00 11.49
C LEU A 208 9.10 -10.24 10.56
N PHE A 209 9.82 -9.21 10.11
CA PHE A 209 10.95 -9.28 9.17
C PHE A 209 10.69 -10.09 7.89
N PHE A 210 9.43 -10.35 7.60
CA PHE A 210 8.99 -11.23 6.52
C PHE A 210 9.30 -10.60 5.16
N ASN A 211 8.98 -9.34 5.05
CA ASN A 211 8.98 -8.62 3.78
C ASN A 211 10.37 -8.29 3.26
N GLU A 212 11.32 -8.00 4.14
CA GLU A 212 12.68 -7.68 3.78
C GLU A 212 13.40 -8.88 3.17
N TYR A 213 13.19 -10.10 3.73
CA TYR A 213 13.78 -11.32 3.21
C TYR A 213 13.13 -11.75 1.90
N LEU A 214 11.82 -11.61 1.75
CA LEU A 214 11.12 -11.82 0.48
C LEU A 214 11.63 -10.85 -0.59
N ALA A 215 11.75 -9.56 -0.26
CA ALA A 215 12.28 -8.56 -1.18
C ALA A 215 13.76 -8.82 -1.54
N ALA A 216 14.58 -9.27 -0.59
CA ALA A 216 15.96 -9.68 -0.85
C ALA A 216 16.01 -10.89 -1.81
N GLY A 217 15.13 -11.89 -1.63
CA GLY A 217 15.01 -13.03 -2.54
C GLY A 217 14.69 -12.61 -3.96
N ALA A 218 13.73 -11.71 -4.15
CA ALA A 218 13.41 -11.17 -5.47
C ALA A 218 14.58 -10.40 -6.10
N ALA A 219 15.32 -9.62 -5.30
CA ALA A 219 16.50 -8.91 -5.78
C ALA A 219 17.67 -9.86 -6.13
N ILE A 220 17.83 -10.95 -5.37
CA ILE A 220 18.78 -12.02 -5.67
C ILE A 220 18.43 -12.69 -6.99
N GLU A 221 17.16 -13.00 -7.21
CA GLU A 221 16.71 -13.64 -8.45
C GLU A 221 16.97 -12.76 -9.68
N ASN A 222 16.60 -11.48 -9.61
CA ASN A 222 16.89 -10.55 -10.70
C ASN A 222 18.40 -10.41 -10.98
N ALA A 223 19.23 -10.43 -9.92
CA ALA A 223 20.68 -10.42 -10.08
C ALA A 223 21.18 -11.69 -10.78
N THR A 224 20.63 -12.85 -10.41
CA THR A 224 21.01 -14.16 -10.97
C THR A 224 20.60 -14.30 -12.44
N ILE A 225 19.36 -13.92 -12.76
CA ILE A 225 18.86 -13.91 -14.15
C ILE A 225 19.71 -12.97 -15.03
N LYS A 226 20.03 -11.77 -14.53
CA LYS A 226 20.84 -10.81 -15.28
C LYS A 226 22.28 -11.27 -15.43
N ALA A 227 22.85 -11.92 -14.43
CA ALA A 227 24.19 -12.51 -14.53
C ALA A 227 24.21 -13.61 -15.60
N ALA A 228 23.23 -14.50 -15.62
CA ALA A 228 23.12 -15.56 -16.62
C ALA A 228 22.97 -15.00 -18.04
N GLU A 229 22.10 -13.99 -18.25
CA GLU A 229 21.96 -13.29 -19.54
C GLU A 229 23.32 -12.74 -20.03
N LEU A 230 24.15 -12.24 -19.12
CA LEU A 230 25.49 -11.73 -19.43
C LEU A 230 26.55 -12.82 -19.56
N GLY A 231 26.19 -14.11 -19.38
CA GLY A 231 27.08 -15.26 -19.50
C GLY A 231 27.93 -15.50 -18.24
N TYR A 232 27.40 -15.21 -17.07
CA TYR A 232 28.05 -15.45 -15.79
C TYR A 232 27.19 -16.32 -14.88
N HIS A 233 27.76 -17.39 -14.36
CA HIS A 233 27.17 -18.15 -13.27
C HIS A 233 27.41 -17.43 -11.94
N ALA A 234 26.36 -17.14 -11.19
CA ALA A 234 26.40 -16.53 -9.87
C ALA A 234 26.41 -17.60 -8.77
N LYS A 235 27.55 -17.82 -8.11
CA LYS A 235 27.63 -18.58 -6.87
C LYS A 235 27.27 -17.66 -5.71
N ILE A 236 26.29 -18.07 -4.90
CA ILE A 236 25.76 -17.26 -3.79
C ILE A 236 26.04 -17.95 -2.47
N ASP A 237 26.75 -17.25 -1.57
CA ASP A 237 26.93 -17.67 -0.18
C ASP A 237 25.92 -16.89 0.67
N TYR A 238 24.92 -17.59 1.18
CA TYR A 238 23.88 -16.99 2.03
C TYR A 238 24.36 -16.86 3.48
N PHE A 239 24.04 -15.74 4.11
CA PHE A 239 24.35 -15.44 5.51
C PHE A 239 25.79 -15.72 5.93
N PRO A 240 26.82 -15.14 5.27
CA PRO A 240 28.22 -15.49 5.53
C PRO A 240 28.68 -15.26 6.97
N PHE A 241 27.95 -14.45 7.76
CA PHE A 241 28.18 -14.21 9.21
C PHE A 241 27.01 -14.72 10.07
N GLY A 242 26.25 -15.70 9.57
CA GLY A 242 25.06 -16.21 10.22
C GLY A 242 23.82 -15.33 10.03
N VAL A 243 22.68 -15.90 10.34
CA VAL A 243 21.34 -15.32 10.09
C VAL A 243 21.04 -14.05 10.89
N SER A 244 21.85 -13.71 11.88
CA SER A 244 21.72 -12.47 12.66
C SER A 244 22.45 -11.28 12.03
N SER A 245 23.25 -11.50 10.98
CA SER A 245 23.96 -10.45 10.27
C SER A 245 23.03 -9.68 9.31
N ASN A 246 23.35 -8.42 9.04
CA ASN A 246 22.72 -7.63 7.99
C ASN A 246 23.22 -8.03 6.59
N LEU A 247 24.37 -8.71 6.47
CA LEU A 247 24.86 -9.28 5.22
C LEU A 247 24.09 -10.56 4.90
N ILE A 248 23.26 -10.49 3.87
CA ILE A 248 22.34 -11.56 3.49
C ILE A 248 22.97 -12.51 2.47
N ALA A 249 23.71 -11.96 1.49
CA ALA A 249 24.31 -12.77 0.44
C ALA A 249 25.63 -12.15 -0.06
N LYS A 250 26.58 -13.05 -0.38
CA LYS A 250 27.80 -12.75 -1.12
C LYS A 250 27.72 -13.46 -2.46
N PHE A 251 27.96 -12.73 -3.54
CA PHE A 251 27.97 -13.25 -4.91
C PHE A 251 29.40 -13.31 -5.44
N THR A 252 29.71 -14.42 -6.05
CA THR A 252 30.94 -14.64 -6.83
C THR A 252 30.53 -15.11 -8.22
N PHE A 253 31.09 -14.50 -9.26
CA PHE A 253 30.68 -14.72 -10.63
C PHE A 253 31.76 -15.50 -11.39
N LYS A 254 31.37 -16.54 -12.13
CA LYS A 254 32.21 -17.31 -13.01
C LYS A 254 31.74 -17.17 -14.44
N ASN A 255 32.66 -16.96 -15.36
CA ASN A 255 32.35 -16.91 -16.78
C ASN A 255 31.77 -18.25 -17.21
N ALA A 256 30.57 -18.25 -17.80
CA ALA A 256 29.76 -19.41 -18.16
C ALA A 256 28.81 -19.04 -19.32
N PRO A 257 29.33 -18.81 -20.54
CA PRO A 257 28.50 -18.33 -21.65
C PRO A 257 27.40 -19.33 -22.06
N GLU A 258 27.55 -20.61 -21.74
CA GLU A 258 26.59 -21.68 -22.00
C GLU A 258 25.27 -21.54 -21.26
N ILE A 259 25.24 -20.83 -20.11
CA ILE A 259 24.01 -20.65 -19.33
C ILE A 259 23.16 -19.42 -19.72
N LYS A 260 23.51 -18.73 -20.80
CA LYS A 260 22.76 -17.54 -21.24
C LYS A 260 21.26 -17.77 -21.41
N HIS A 261 20.87 -18.99 -21.79
CA HIS A 261 19.46 -19.36 -21.89
C HIS A 261 18.70 -19.26 -20.57
N GLN A 262 19.36 -19.41 -19.42
CA GLN A 262 18.77 -19.23 -18.09
C GLN A 262 18.46 -17.76 -17.78
N GLY A 263 19.01 -16.84 -18.56
CA GLY A 263 18.70 -15.41 -18.50
C GLY A 263 17.50 -14.98 -19.35
N ALA A 264 16.71 -15.90 -19.90
CA ALA A 264 15.60 -15.58 -20.82
C ALA A 264 14.54 -14.63 -20.22
N LEU A 265 14.37 -14.63 -18.89
CA LEU A 265 13.45 -13.73 -18.20
C LEU A 265 14.03 -12.31 -17.95
N ALA A 266 15.29 -12.05 -18.28
CA ALA A 266 15.94 -10.74 -18.06
C ALA A 266 15.22 -9.58 -18.76
N ASN A 267 14.62 -9.82 -19.93
CA ASN A 267 13.87 -8.82 -20.69
C ASN A 267 12.58 -8.36 -19.96
N TYR A 268 12.08 -9.17 -19.03
CA TYR A 268 10.84 -8.90 -18.29
C TYR A 268 11.08 -8.16 -16.96
N ILE A 269 12.32 -8.14 -16.44
CA ILE A 269 12.66 -7.49 -15.16
C ILE A 269 12.22 -6.02 -15.13
N PHE A 270 12.49 -5.27 -16.20
CA PHE A 270 12.20 -3.84 -16.25
C PHE A 270 10.78 -3.51 -16.71
N ILE A 271 10.03 -4.47 -17.22
CA ILE A 271 8.63 -4.28 -17.62
C ILE A 271 7.63 -4.89 -16.63
N ARG A 272 8.12 -5.71 -15.69
CA ARG A 272 7.33 -6.24 -14.58
C ARG A 272 6.80 -5.09 -13.71
N GLU A 273 5.54 -5.11 -13.42
CA GLU A 273 4.85 -4.06 -12.66
C GLU A 273 3.69 -4.62 -11.84
N THR A 274 3.35 -3.95 -10.75
CA THR A 274 2.12 -4.22 -10.02
C THR A 274 0.96 -3.58 -10.77
N ASN A 275 0.02 -4.40 -11.19
CA ASN A 275 -1.22 -3.91 -11.80
C ASN A 275 -2.35 -3.99 -10.75
N ARG A 276 -3.02 -2.87 -10.47
CA ARG A 276 -4.10 -2.78 -9.48
C ARG A 276 -5.47 -2.51 -10.10
N LYS A 277 -5.55 -2.54 -11.43
CA LYS A 277 -6.81 -2.40 -12.17
C LYS A 277 -7.77 -3.54 -11.81
N ARG A 278 -9.05 -3.32 -12.07
CA ARG A 278 -10.05 -4.38 -12.04
C ARG A 278 -9.82 -5.30 -13.23
N GLY A 279 -9.75 -6.61 -12.97
CA GLY A 279 -9.63 -7.61 -14.04
C GLY A 279 -10.94 -7.81 -14.80
N LEU A 280 -10.84 -8.42 -15.98
CA LEU A 280 -12.00 -8.84 -16.80
C LEU A 280 -12.59 -10.17 -16.33
N GLY A 281 -11.88 -10.91 -15.47
CA GLY A 281 -12.30 -12.24 -15.02
C GLY A 281 -12.22 -13.31 -16.10
N SER A 282 -11.45 -13.08 -17.16
CA SER A 282 -11.23 -14.05 -18.25
C SER A 282 -10.52 -15.29 -17.73
N GLU A 283 -10.78 -16.44 -18.32
CA GLU A 283 -10.05 -17.68 -17.98
C GLU A 283 -8.61 -17.63 -18.49
N ILE A 284 -7.70 -18.18 -17.70
CA ILE A 284 -6.30 -18.39 -18.11
C ILE A 284 -6.12 -19.84 -18.52
N GLU A 285 -5.51 -20.07 -19.67
CA GLU A 285 -5.21 -21.42 -20.15
C GLU A 285 -4.35 -22.18 -19.13
N ASN A 286 -4.69 -23.44 -18.89
CA ASN A 286 -3.93 -24.31 -17.99
C ASN A 286 -2.45 -24.41 -18.35
N LYS A 287 -2.12 -24.35 -19.64
CA LYS A 287 -0.73 -24.32 -20.13
C LYS A 287 0.05 -23.15 -19.55
N VAL A 288 -0.55 -21.96 -19.52
CA VAL A 288 0.08 -20.74 -18.99
C VAL A 288 0.24 -20.85 -17.46
N LEU A 289 -0.78 -21.32 -16.74
CA LEU A 289 -0.68 -21.55 -15.30
C LEU A 289 0.40 -22.59 -14.96
N ASN A 290 0.54 -23.65 -15.77
CA ASN A 290 1.60 -24.64 -15.60
C ASN A 290 2.97 -24.03 -15.89
N GLU A 291 3.14 -23.22 -16.94
CA GLU A 291 4.41 -22.52 -17.21
C GLU A 291 4.83 -21.63 -16.03
N ILE A 292 3.88 -20.92 -15.42
CA ILE A 292 4.16 -20.09 -14.24
C ILE A 292 4.53 -20.98 -13.04
N ARG A 293 3.85 -22.11 -12.83
CA ARG A 293 4.15 -23.06 -11.76
C ARG A 293 5.55 -23.70 -11.97
N ASP A 294 5.85 -24.09 -13.18
CA ASP A 294 7.12 -24.73 -13.53
C ASP A 294 8.31 -23.77 -13.40
N SER A 295 8.07 -22.46 -13.56
CA SER A 295 9.11 -21.44 -13.39
C SER A 295 9.74 -21.42 -12.00
N ILE A 296 9.07 -21.96 -10.97
CA ILE A 296 9.59 -22.03 -9.60
C ILE A 296 10.03 -23.43 -9.18
N SER A 297 9.97 -24.43 -10.07
CA SER A 297 10.22 -25.84 -9.73
C SER A 297 11.64 -26.12 -9.23
N ASP A 298 12.61 -25.30 -9.61
CA ASP A 298 14.00 -25.35 -9.18
C ASP A 298 14.26 -24.66 -7.83
N VAL A 299 13.27 -23.95 -7.27
CA VAL A 299 13.41 -23.25 -6.01
C VAL A 299 13.15 -24.21 -4.86
N LYS A 300 14.19 -24.50 -4.08
CA LYS A 300 14.15 -25.49 -3.00
C LYS A 300 13.03 -25.20 -2.00
N GLY A 301 12.10 -26.14 -1.90
CA GLY A 301 11.00 -26.11 -0.93
C GLY A 301 9.81 -25.23 -1.34
N ALA A 302 9.87 -24.53 -2.47
CA ALA A 302 8.75 -23.75 -2.96
C ALA A 302 7.66 -24.62 -3.58
N SER A 303 6.39 -24.23 -3.37
CA SER A 303 5.24 -24.77 -4.07
C SER A 303 4.29 -23.65 -4.46
N LEU A 304 3.62 -23.75 -5.60
CA LEU A 304 2.65 -22.78 -6.08
C LEU A 304 1.32 -23.47 -6.40
N ASN A 305 0.31 -23.10 -5.65
CA ASN A 305 -1.06 -23.55 -5.84
C ASN A 305 -1.90 -22.44 -6.47
N PHE A 306 -2.63 -22.77 -7.55
CA PHE A 306 -3.58 -21.86 -8.19
C PHE A 306 -5.01 -22.22 -7.85
N LEU A 307 -5.81 -21.19 -7.65
CA LEU A 307 -7.25 -21.23 -7.49
C LEU A 307 -7.87 -20.53 -8.69
N THR A 308 -8.67 -21.27 -9.49
CA THR A 308 -9.33 -20.76 -10.69
C THR A 308 -10.85 -20.87 -10.63
N ASP A 309 -11.38 -21.64 -9.70
CA ASP A 309 -12.83 -21.77 -9.47
C ASP A 309 -13.42 -20.43 -9.00
N LYS A 310 -14.43 -19.95 -9.71
CA LYS A 310 -15.05 -18.64 -9.47
C LYS A 310 -15.72 -18.52 -8.10
N ASN A 311 -16.36 -19.58 -7.60
CA ASN A 311 -17.01 -19.57 -6.30
C ASN A 311 -15.96 -19.47 -5.18
N LYS A 312 -14.86 -20.19 -5.34
CA LYS A 312 -13.73 -20.12 -4.40
C LYS A 312 -13.02 -18.76 -4.46
N ILE A 313 -12.83 -18.18 -5.64
CA ILE A 313 -12.30 -16.82 -5.80
C ILE A 313 -13.22 -15.81 -5.09
N THR A 314 -14.54 -15.96 -5.24
CA THR A 314 -15.53 -15.12 -4.54
C THR A 314 -15.43 -15.25 -3.02
N THR A 315 -15.26 -16.46 -2.51
CA THR A 315 -15.04 -16.70 -1.07
C THR A 315 -13.78 -15.96 -0.57
N ILE A 316 -12.67 -16.08 -1.31
CA ILE A 316 -11.43 -15.36 -1.00
C ILE A 316 -11.62 -13.85 -1.10
N ALA A 317 -12.35 -13.36 -2.12
CA ALA A 317 -12.61 -11.93 -2.27
C ALA A 317 -13.38 -11.35 -1.07
N ASN A 318 -14.40 -12.05 -0.60
CA ASN A 318 -15.12 -11.67 0.62
C ASN A 318 -14.22 -11.64 1.85
N ALA A 319 -13.41 -12.67 2.05
CA ALA A 319 -12.50 -12.76 3.19
C ALA A 319 -11.44 -11.65 3.16
N LEU A 320 -10.79 -11.42 2.01
CA LEU A 320 -9.73 -10.42 1.88
C LEU A 320 -10.26 -8.99 1.92
N SER A 321 -11.52 -8.76 1.53
CA SER A 321 -12.13 -7.42 1.63
C SER A 321 -12.26 -6.95 3.08
N VAL A 322 -12.59 -7.86 4.01
CA VAL A 322 -12.59 -7.57 5.45
C VAL A 322 -11.19 -7.22 5.94
N CYS A 323 -10.15 -7.90 5.45
CA CYS A 323 -8.77 -7.55 5.78
C CYS A 323 -8.41 -6.12 5.36
N GLU A 324 -8.85 -5.66 4.18
CA GLU A 324 -8.61 -4.28 3.73
C GLU A 324 -9.35 -3.26 4.59
N ARG A 325 -10.59 -3.51 5.01
CA ARG A 325 -11.29 -2.66 5.97
C ARG A 325 -10.51 -2.53 7.27
N ILE A 326 -10.06 -3.64 7.85
CA ILE A 326 -9.27 -3.65 9.08
C ILE A 326 -7.96 -2.88 8.88
N ASN A 327 -7.24 -3.08 7.77
CA ASN A 327 -6.02 -2.34 7.45
C ASN A 327 -6.22 -0.83 7.41
N LEU A 328 -7.34 -0.39 6.85
CA LEU A 328 -7.65 1.03 6.67
C LEU A 328 -8.23 1.69 7.93
N LEU A 329 -8.97 0.97 8.76
CA LEU A 329 -9.68 1.56 9.90
C LEU A 329 -9.02 1.29 11.25
N ASN A 330 -8.27 0.19 11.41
CA ASN A 330 -7.55 -0.08 12.65
C ASN A 330 -6.52 1.03 12.92
N PRO A 331 -6.50 1.66 14.10
CA PRO A 331 -5.70 2.88 14.37
C PRO A 331 -4.20 2.71 14.12
N VAL A 332 -3.66 1.51 14.37
CA VAL A 332 -2.23 1.23 14.19
C VAL A 332 -1.92 1.04 12.71
N MET A 333 -2.69 0.22 12.01
CA MET A 333 -2.49 -0.09 10.58
C MET A 333 -2.79 1.10 9.69
N HIS A 334 -3.88 1.81 9.96
CA HIS A 334 -4.20 3.09 9.33
C HIS A 334 -3.02 4.06 9.36
N SER A 335 -2.41 4.22 10.57
CA SER A 335 -1.27 5.13 10.73
C SER A 335 -0.04 4.69 9.92
N GLU A 336 0.15 3.39 9.70
CA GLU A 336 1.25 2.88 8.90
C GLU A 336 0.97 3.01 7.41
N TYR A 337 -0.16 2.51 6.97
CA TYR A 337 -0.51 2.51 5.56
C TYR A 337 -0.68 3.94 5.01
N LEU A 338 -1.59 4.72 5.59
CA LEU A 338 -1.94 6.03 5.05
C LEU A 338 -0.93 7.14 5.37
N ASN A 339 -0.13 7.03 6.42
CA ASN A 339 0.80 8.11 6.80
C ASN A 339 2.26 7.80 6.49
N LYS A 340 2.64 6.53 6.28
CA LYS A 340 4.03 6.14 6.04
C LYS A 340 4.24 5.51 4.67
N GLU A 341 3.31 4.66 4.21
CA GLU A 341 3.48 3.90 2.98
C GLU A 341 2.90 4.61 1.76
N VAL A 342 1.72 5.25 1.89
CA VAL A 342 1.06 5.95 0.78
C VAL A 342 1.53 7.38 0.70
N ILE A 343 2.17 7.72 -0.41
CA ILE A 343 2.59 9.09 -0.71
C ILE A 343 1.45 9.81 -1.42
N ARG A 344 1.03 10.93 -0.84
CA ARG A 344 -0.02 11.79 -1.39
C ARG A 344 0.59 13.06 -1.95
N GLU A 345 -0.06 13.58 -2.97
CA GLU A 345 0.12 14.97 -3.46
C GLU A 345 1.57 15.40 -3.70
N THR A 346 2.34 14.63 -4.45
CA THR A 346 3.56 15.14 -5.04
C THR A 346 3.36 15.34 -6.54
N ARG A 347 3.77 16.47 -7.10
CA ARG A 347 3.82 16.68 -8.55
C ARG A 347 4.75 15.67 -9.23
N ILE A 348 5.68 15.09 -8.47
CA ILE A 348 6.69 14.13 -8.92
C ILE A 348 6.42 12.80 -8.21
N LEU A 349 6.47 11.69 -8.95
CA LEU A 349 6.37 10.33 -8.40
C LEU A 349 7.42 10.10 -7.31
N GLY A 350 6.98 9.59 -6.17
CA GLY A 350 7.86 9.20 -5.08
C GLY A 350 8.72 7.98 -5.42
N LYS A 351 9.99 8.00 -5.01
CA LYS A 351 10.93 6.88 -5.21
C LYS A 351 10.79 5.78 -4.16
N VAL A 352 10.16 6.08 -3.05
CA VAL A 352 9.89 5.18 -1.91
C VAL A 352 8.44 5.37 -1.51
N GLY A 353 7.81 4.31 -1.04
CA GLY A 353 6.39 4.32 -0.71
C GLY A 353 5.51 4.01 -1.93
N ILE A 354 4.22 3.97 -1.70
CA ILE A 354 3.19 3.75 -2.72
C ILE A 354 2.67 5.12 -3.15
N ASP A 355 3.00 5.54 -4.35
CA ASP A 355 2.39 6.73 -4.94
C ASP A 355 0.91 6.43 -5.25
N PHE A 356 0.01 7.32 -4.83
CA PHE A 356 -1.42 7.09 -4.98
C PHE A 356 -1.83 6.82 -6.44
N ARG A 357 -1.18 7.48 -7.40
CA ARG A 357 -1.43 7.26 -8.84
C ARG A 357 -1.22 5.82 -9.28
N THR A 358 -0.37 5.05 -8.56
CA THR A 358 -0.14 3.62 -8.85
C THR A 358 -1.25 2.71 -8.34
N LEU A 359 -2.23 3.23 -7.59
CA LEU A 359 -3.40 2.47 -7.15
C LEU A 359 -4.41 2.27 -8.27
N GLU A 360 -4.33 3.08 -9.35
CA GLU A 360 -5.21 3.03 -10.52
C GLU A 360 -6.70 3.18 -10.12
N GLU A 361 -6.96 4.06 -9.15
CA GLU A 361 -8.30 4.31 -8.63
C GLU A 361 -8.91 5.57 -9.25
N PRO A 362 -10.24 5.63 -9.37
CA PRO A 362 -10.95 6.86 -9.75
C PRO A 362 -10.71 8.01 -8.77
N ASN A 363 -10.94 9.24 -9.21
CA ASN A 363 -10.79 10.41 -8.35
C ASN A 363 -11.71 10.39 -7.12
N SER A 364 -12.90 9.80 -7.21
CA SER A 364 -13.81 9.59 -6.07
C SER A 364 -13.16 8.75 -4.96
N VAL A 365 -12.48 7.66 -5.33
CA VAL A 365 -11.73 6.81 -4.40
C VAL A 365 -10.51 7.52 -3.84
N PHE A 366 -9.83 8.33 -4.66
CA PHE A 366 -8.76 9.21 -4.16
C PHE A 366 -9.27 10.14 -3.06
N MET A 367 -10.39 10.79 -3.26
CA MET A 367 -11.00 11.67 -2.27
C MET A 367 -11.46 10.90 -1.03
N ALA A 368 -11.99 9.68 -1.18
CA ALA A 368 -12.32 8.82 -0.04
C ALA A 368 -11.08 8.52 0.83
N HIS A 369 -9.94 8.20 0.22
CA HIS A 369 -8.69 8.02 0.95
C HIS A 369 -8.17 9.32 1.59
N LYS A 370 -8.34 10.46 0.92
CA LYS A 370 -8.00 11.78 1.48
C LYS A 370 -8.84 12.06 2.73
N ILE A 371 -10.14 11.83 2.68
CA ILE A 371 -11.06 11.95 3.82
C ILE A 371 -10.66 10.99 4.93
N LEU A 372 -10.43 9.72 4.60
CA LEU A 372 -10.04 8.68 5.56
C LEU A 372 -8.70 8.97 6.23
N SER A 373 -7.84 9.79 5.62
CA SER A 373 -6.54 10.13 6.22
C SER A 373 -6.63 10.86 7.56
N ASP A 374 -7.76 11.47 7.84
CA ASP A 374 -8.06 11.97 9.18
C ASP A 374 -8.31 10.79 10.13
N LYS A 375 -7.42 10.60 11.10
CA LYS A 375 -7.51 9.50 12.08
C LYS A 375 -8.81 9.48 12.87
N LYS A 376 -9.43 10.64 13.06
CA LYS A 376 -10.72 10.74 13.76
C LYS A 376 -11.83 10.13 12.92
N VAL A 377 -11.76 10.30 11.59
CA VAL A 377 -12.72 9.68 10.66
C VAL A 377 -12.58 8.15 10.69
N ALA A 378 -11.36 7.64 10.58
CA ALA A 378 -11.10 6.20 10.65
C ALA A 378 -11.56 5.60 11.99
N SER A 379 -11.23 6.25 13.11
CA SER A 379 -11.68 5.80 14.44
C SER A 379 -13.21 5.79 14.55
N PHE A 380 -13.88 6.83 14.06
CA PHE A 380 -15.33 6.92 14.11
C PHE A 380 -16.00 5.83 13.28
N LEU A 381 -15.51 5.58 12.06
CA LEU A 381 -16.01 4.48 11.22
C LEU A 381 -15.80 3.12 11.91
N ASN A 382 -14.64 2.91 12.49
CA ASN A 382 -14.32 1.67 13.20
C ASN A 382 -15.22 1.45 14.42
N GLU A 383 -15.43 2.48 15.25
CA GLU A 383 -16.32 2.45 16.42
C GLU A 383 -17.78 2.18 16.06
N CYS A 384 -18.22 2.60 14.87
CA CYS A 384 -19.57 2.35 14.35
C CYS A 384 -19.71 1.02 13.58
N GLY A 385 -18.66 0.21 13.47
CA GLY A 385 -18.66 -1.02 12.65
C GLY A 385 -18.91 -0.75 11.16
N LYS A 386 -18.40 0.37 10.63
CA LYS A 386 -18.63 0.85 9.25
C LYS A 386 -17.38 0.67 8.38
N GLY A 387 -17.41 1.23 7.17
CA GLY A 387 -16.30 1.15 6.20
C GLY A 387 -16.54 0.14 5.08
N LYS A 388 -17.81 -0.17 4.80
CA LYS A 388 -18.23 -1.11 3.75
C LYS A 388 -17.75 -0.69 2.36
N LEU A 389 -17.61 0.61 2.10
CA LEU A 389 -17.02 1.14 0.87
C LEU A 389 -15.69 0.46 0.56
N PHE A 390 -14.79 0.37 1.53
CA PHE A 390 -13.44 -0.18 1.32
C PHE A 390 -13.46 -1.70 1.13
N GLU A 391 -14.38 -2.41 1.80
CA GLU A 391 -14.61 -3.82 1.52
C GLU A 391 -15.09 -4.01 0.08
N ASN A 392 -16.07 -3.23 -0.37
CA ASN A 392 -16.63 -3.34 -1.72
C ASN A 392 -15.58 -3.04 -2.80
N LEU A 393 -14.72 -2.04 -2.60
CA LEU A 393 -13.62 -1.73 -3.51
C LEU A 393 -12.64 -2.91 -3.63
N ALA A 394 -12.23 -3.50 -2.51
CA ALA A 394 -11.34 -4.66 -2.50
C ALA A 394 -12.00 -5.90 -3.09
N TYR A 395 -13.25 -6.19 -2.70
CA TYR A 395 -14.04 -7.29 -3.22
C TYR A 395 -14.14 -7.23 -4.75
N ASN A 396 -14.52 -6.07 -5.30
CA ASN A 396 -14.70 -5.88 -6.73
C ASN A 396 -13.42 -6.12 -7.54
N LYS A 397 -12.25 -5.85 -6.97
CA LYS A 397 -10.96 -6.15 -7.60
C LYS A 397 -10.63 -7.63 -7.55
N ILE A 398 -10.79 -8.25 -6.38
CA ILE A 398 -10.35 -9.62 -6.16
C ILE A 398 -11.31 -10.62 -6.82
N SER A 399 -12.63 -10.41 -6.77
CA SER A 399 -13.63 -11.27 -7.39
C SER A 399 -13.51 -11.35 -8.92
N ASN A 400 -12.94 -10.31 -9.54
CA ASN A 400 -12.66 -10.27 -10.98
C ASN A 400 -11.26 -10.83 -11.34
N SER A 401 -10.64 -11.60 -10.47
CA SER A 401 -9.41 -12.32 -10.77
C SER A 401 -9.68 -13.52 -11.68
N SER A 402 -8.73 -13.82 -12.54
CA SER A 402 -8.72 -15.05 -13.36
C SER A 402 -8.17 -16.23 -12.57
N ALA A 403 -7.19 -15.98 -11.71
CA ALA A 403 -6.63 -16.96 -10.78
C ALA A 403 -6.07 -16.27 -9.54
N ILE A 404 -6.08 -16.99 -8.41
CA ILE A 404 -5.35 -16.62 -7.20
C ILE A 404 -4.24 -17.62 -6.97
N GLY A 405 -3.01 -17.16 -6.82
CA GLY A 405 -1.83 -17.97 -6.56
C GLY A 405 -1.34 -17.85 -5.14
N LEU A 406 -1.08 -18.97 -4.47
CA LEU A 406 -0.47 -19.05 -3.16
C LEU A 406 0.89 -19.76 -3.28
N ILE A 407 1.97 -19.04 -2.96
CA ILE A 407 3.31 -19.64 -2.83
C ILE A 407 3.52 -20.02 -1.37
N THR A 408 3.92 -21.27 -1.17
CA THR A 408 4.20 -21.86 0.14
C THR A 408 5.66 -22.26 0.24
N MET A 409 6.20 -22.21 1.47
CA MET A 409 7.55 -22.68 1.85
C MET A 409 7.45 -23.63 3.03
N PRO A 410 8.44 -24.53 3.27
CA PRO A 410 8.41 -25.48 4.38
C PRO A 410 8.26 -24.82 5.73
N SER A 411 8.85 -23.64 5.91
CA SER A 411 8.76 -22.82 7.13
C SER A 411 8.88 -21.32 6.80
N HIS A 412 8.83 -20.50 7.83
CA HIS A 412 9.12 -19.06 7.74
C HIS A 412 10.54 -18.73 8.21
N SER A 413 11.50 -19.66 8.07
CA SER A 413 12.92 -19.38 8.31
C SER A 413 13.39 -18.28 7.34
N LYS A 414 14.43 -17.55 7.74
CA LYS A 414 14.98 -16.48 6.89
C LYS A 414 15.40 -17.00 5.51
N MET A 415 15.90 -18.24 5.44
CA MET A 415 16.27 -18.86 4.17
C MET A 415 15.04 -19.23 3.34
N ASP A 416 13.99 -19.78 3.97
CA ASP A 416 12.74 -20.07 3.28
C ASP A 416 12.07 -18.79 2.76
N LEU A 417 12.14 -17.69 3.52
CA LEU A 417 11.64 -16.40 3.06
C LEU A 417 12.43 -15.86 1.86
N ILE A 418 13.76 -16.02 1.83
CA ILE A 418 14.56 -15.69 0.64
C ILE A 418 14.15 -16.56 -0.55
N ASN A 419 14.02 -17.88 -0.36
CA ASN A 419 13.56 -18.78 -1.40
C ASN A 419 12.15 -18.44 -1.87
N GLY A 420 11.25 -18.10 -0.96
CA GLY A 420 9.92 -17.58 -1.29
C GLY A 420 9.97 -16.32 -2.14
N GLY A 421 10.93 -15.43 -1.85
CA GLY A 421 11.21 -14.22 -2.63
C GLY A 421 11.72 -14.53 -4.04
N ILE A 422 12.60 -15.50 -4.18
CA ILE A 422 13.07 -16.02 -5.47
C ILE A 422 11.88 -16.61 -6.25
N ALA A 423 11.07 -17.44 -5.60
CA ALA A 423 9.92 -18.08 -6.22
C ALA A 423 8.88 -17.08 -6.73
N PHE A 424 8.50 -16.11 -5.91
CA PHE A 424 7.49 -15.16 -6.36
C PHE A 424 7.99 -14.25 -7.50
N GLU A 425 9.28 -13.88 -7.52
CA GLU A 425 9.82 -13.08 -8.62
C GLU A 425 9.84 -13.88 -9.93
N LYS A 426 10.25 -15.14 -9.89
CA LYS A 426 10.17 -16.05 -11.06
C LYS A 426 8.74 -16.19 -11.57
N ALA A 427 7.78 -16.46 -10.69
CA ALA A 427 6.38 -16.57 -11.05
C ALA A 427 5.84 -15.25 -11.65
N TRP A 428 6.24 -14.10 -11.10
CA TRP A 428 5.83 -12.79 -11.60
C TRP A 428 6.43 -12.47 -12.96
N LEU A 429 7.71 -12.75 -13.16
CA LEU A 429 8.36 -12.58 -14.47
C LEU A 429 7.76 -13.50 -15.52
N SER A 430 7.42 -14.76 -15.17
CA SER A 430 6.74 -15.70 -16.06
C SER A 430 5.31 -15.21 -16.40
N ALA A 431 4.56 -14.70 -15.44
CA ALA A 431 3.26 -14.08 -15.68
C ALA A 431 3.38 -12.85 -16.61
N THR A 432 4.40 -12.00 -16.38
CA THR A 432 4.70 -10.84 -17.24
C THR A 432 5.03 -11.26 -18.68
N LYS A 433 5.80 -12.32 -18.85
CA LYS A 433 6.10 -12.93 -20.18
C LYS A 433 4.83 -13.33 -20.91
N ASN A 434 3.85 -13.84 -20.18
CA ASN A 434 2.55 -14.26 -20.71
C ASN A 434 1.51 -13.13 -20.77
N ASN A 435 1.95 -11.86 -20.63
CA ASN A 435 1.10 -10.66 -20.66
C ASN A 435 -0.03 -10.64 -19.61
N LEU A 436 0.11 -11.37 -18.51
CA LEU A 436 -0.86 -11.37 -17.42
C LEU A 436 -0.57 -10.22 -16.45
N ALA A 437 -1.62 -9.54 -16.03
CA ALA A 437 -1.58 -8.60 -14.93
C ALA A 437 -1.41 -9.35 -13.61
N PHE A 438 -0.56 -8.80 -12.74
CA PHE A 438 -0.18 -9.42 -11.47
C PHE A 438 -0.30 -8.41 -10.32
N GLN A 439 -0.99 -8.81 -9.25
CA GLN A 439 -1.07 -8.02 -8.02
C GLN A 439 -0.86 -8.87 -6.78
N PRO A 440 0.13 -8.51 -5.92
CA PRO A 440 0.23 -9.06 -4.56
C PRO A 440 -0.99 -8.69 -3.72
N ILE A 441 -1.53 -9.65 -2.98
CA ILE A 441 -2.66 -9.50 -2.03
C ILE A 441 -2.33 -10.17 -0.69
N CYS A 442 -1.11 -9.94 -0.20
CA CYS A 442 -0.53 -10.65 0.95
C CYS A 442 -1.07 -10.20 2.32
N LEU A 443 -1.92 -9.18 2.40
CA LEU A 443 -2.38 -8.59 3.65
C LEU A 443 -2.96 -9.65 4.61
N TYR A 444 -3.77 -10.58 4.09
CA TYR A 444 -4.31 -11.69 4.84
C TYR A 444 -3.22 -12.49 5.60
N LEU A 445 -2.16 -12.87 4.91
CA LEU A 445 -1.07 -13.66 5.51
C LEU A 445 -0.44 -12.94 6.71
N TYR A 446 -0.34 -11.61 6.64
CA TYR A 446 0.21 -10.80 7.73
C TYR A 446 -0.76 -10.68 8.90
N LEU A 447 -2.05 -10.40 8.63
CA LEU A 447 -3.06 -10.22 9.67
C LEU A 447 -3.28 -11.49 10.48
N ILE A 448 -3.39 -12.65 9.79
CA ILE A 448 -3.56 -13.93 10.45
C ILE A 448 -2.34 -14.31 11.28
N LYS A 449 -1.14 -14.02 10.79
CA LYS A 449 0.08 -14.26 11.57
C LYS A 449 0.12 -13.40 12.85
N PHE A 450 -0.28 -12.13 12.79
CA PHE A 450 -0.41 -11.30 13.99
C PHE A 450 -1.48 -11.83 14.96
N LEU A 451 -2.59 -12.33 14.42
CA LEU A 451 -3.64 -12.94 15.23
C LEU A 451 -3.12 -14.16 16.02
N GLU A 452 -2.22 -14.95 15.42
CA GLU A 452 -1.70 -16.19 15.98
C GLU A 452 -0.49 -15.97 16.92
N GLU A 453 0.35 -14.97 16.70
CA GLU A 453 1.62 -14.75 17.43
C GLU A 453 1.46 -14.02 18.79
N GLY A 454 0.24 -13.86 19.33
CA GLY A 454 0.01 -13.33 20.68
C GLY A 454 0.12 -11.79 20.82
N GLU A 455 0.33 -11.07 19.76
CA GLU A 455 0.29 -9.58 19.73
C GLU A 455 -1.14 -9.04 19.47
N LYS A 456 -2.12 -9.93 19.29
CA LYS A 456 -3.49 -9.61 18.88
C LYS A 456 -4.15 -8.54 19.76
N ASP A 457 -4.08 -8.69 21.07
CA ASP A 457 -4.75 -7.78 22.01
C ASP A 457 -4.13 -6.37 22.06
N LYS A 458 -2.92 -6.21 21.50
CA LYS A 458 -2.24 -4.91 21.38
C LYS A 458 -2.54 -4.21 20.06
N LEU A 459 -2.92 -4.97 19.04
CA LEU A 459 -3.08 -4.48 17.68
C LEU A 459 -4.54 -4.39 17.26
N PHE A 460 -5.37 -5.33 17.70
CA PHE A 460 -6.74 -5.51 17.24
C PHE A 460 -7.76 -5.26 18.33
N SER A 461 -8.90 -4.68 17.96
CA SER A 461 -10.10 -4.69 18.79
C SER A 461 -10.67 -6.11 18.90
N GLN A 462 -11.58 -6.35 19.85
CA GLN A 462 -12.28 -7.64 19.94
C GLN A 462 -13.12 -7.92 18.68
N GLU A 463 -13.64 -6.88 18.04
CA GLU A 463 -14.38 -6.98 16.77
C GLU A 463 -13.44 -7.38 15.64
N ASP A 464 -12.29 -6.71 15.49
CA ASP A 464 -11.26 -7.09 14.51
C ASP A 464 -10.83 -8.56 14.68
N ILE A 465 -10.62 -9.00 15.94
CA ILE A 465 -10.26 -10.39 16.25
C ILE A 465 -11.35 -11.36 15.79
N SER A 466 -12.62 -11.05 16.11
CA SER A 466 -13.76 -11.88 15.70
C SER A 466 -13.87 -11.97 14.17
N ASP A 467 -13.70 -10.84 13.49
CA ASP A 467 -13.77 -10.79 12.02
C ASP A 467 -12.60 -11.54 11.37
N LEU A 468 -11.37 -11.38 11.88
CA LEU A 468 -10.20 -12.12 11.39
C LEU A 468 -10.33 -13.64 11.63
N GLN A 469 -11.00 -14.08 12.70
CA GLN A 469 -11.28 -15.50 12.93
C GLN A 469 -12.24 -16.04 11.87
N LYS A 470 -13.34 -15.33 11.56
CA LYS A 470 -14.27 -15.69 10.47
C LYS A 470 -13.57 -15.72 9.11
N VAL A 471 -12.73 -14.72 8.84
CA VAL A 471 -11.89 -14.66 7.62
C VAL A 471 -11.00 -15.90 7.52
N LYS A 472 -10.33 -16.28 8.61
CA LYS A 472 -9.49 -17.48 8.67
C LYS A 472 -10.29 -18.74 8.34
N GLU A 473 -11.48 -18.90 8.94
CA GLU A 473 -12.38 -20.01 8.66
C GLU A 473 -12.78 -20.07 7.18
N GLN A 474 -13.21 -18.94 6.61
CA GLN A 474 -13.60 -18.86 5.19
C GLN A 474 -12.45 -19.22 4.24
N VAL A 475 -11.25 -18.73 4.50
CA VAL A 475 -10.07 -19.02 3.67
C VAL A 475 -9.67 -20.50 3.81
N SER A 476 -9.86 -21.10 4.98
CA SER A 476 -9.58 -22.53 5.24
C SER A 476 -10.53 -23.48 4.49
N LEU A 477 -11.68 -23.01 4.02
CA LEU A 477 -12.58 -23.79 3.13
C LEU A 477 -12.00 -23.94 1.71
N VAL A 478 -11.04 -23.09 1.35
CA VAL A 478 -10.54 -22.97 -0.02
C VAL A 478 -9.09 -23.44 -0.15
N PHE A 479 -8.24 -23.07 0.80
CA PHE A 479 -6.87 -23.55 0.91
C PHE A 479 -6.71 -24.45 2.14
N SER A 480 -5.87 -25.48 2.05
CA SER A 480 -5.60 -26.32 3.22
C SER A 480 -4.95 -25.52 4.36
N GLU A 481 -5.24 -25.89 5.62
CA GLU A 481 -4.57 -25.25 6.77
C GLU A 481 -3.05 -25.33 6.69
N LEU A 482 -2.53 -26.42 6.15
CA LEU A 482 -1.09 -26.60 5.97
C LEU A 482 -0.52 -25.59 4.98
N ASP A 483 -1.20 -25.37 3.84
CA ASP A 483 -0.78 -24.39 2.84
C ASP A 483 -0.84 -22.98 3.42
N LEU A 484 -1.87 -22.65 4.19
CA LEU A 484 -2.02 -21.34 4.83
C LEU A 484 -0.93 -21.08 5.86
N LYS A 485 -0.59 -22.07 6.71
CA LYS A 485 0.52 -21.98 7.67
C LYS A 485 1.88 -21.82 7.01
N ARG A 486 2.06 -22.34 5.80
CA ARG A 486 3.28 -22.29 5.00
C ARG A 486 3.27 -21.17 3.96
N GLY A 487 2.18 -20.45 3.83
CA GLY A 487 1.99 -19.37 2.88
C GLY A 487 2.97 -18.22 3.12
N VAL A 488 3.70 -17.83 2.08
CA VAL A 488 4.65 -16.72 2.12
C VAL A 488 4.27 -15.60 1.16
N PHE A 489 3.51 -15.91 0.11
CA PHE A 489 3.12 -14.92 -0.87
C PHE A 489 1.79 -15.28 -1.54
N LEU A 490 0.83 -14.37 -1.47
CA LEU A 490 -0.50 -14.48 -2.07
C LEU A 490 -0.66 -13.39 -3.14
N PHE A 491 -1.15 -13.76 -4.31
CA PHE A 491 -1.30 -12.84 -5.43
C PHE A 491 -2.50 -13.21 -6.30
N ARG A 492 -2.95 -12.26 -7.12
CA ARG A 492 -3.95 -12.50 -8.16
C ARG A 492 -3.36 -12.30 -9.55
N LEU A 493 -3.84 -13.12 -10.49
CA LEU A 493 -3.62 -12.99 -11.92
C LEU A 493 -4.93 -12.62 -12.61
N PHE A 494 -4.84 -11.79 -13.63
CA PHE A 494 -6.00 -11.35 -14.39
C PHE A 494 -5.59 -10.74 -15.72
N ASP A 495 -6.57 -10.59 -16.60
CA ASP A 495 -6.41 -9.88 -17.86
C ASP A 495 -6.79 -8.41 -17.65
N ALA A 496 -5.88 -7.51 -17.95
CA ALA A 496 -6.09 -6.07 -17.91
C ALA A 496 -4.98 -5.33 -18.68
N GLU A 497 -5.31 -4.15 -19.17
CA GLU A 497 -4.32 -3.25 -19.73
C GLU A 497 -3.24 -2.91 -18.71
N ARG A 498 -2.07 -2.52 -19.19
CA ARG A 498 -0.98 -2.07 -18.33
C ARG A 498 -1.39 -0.87 -17.49
N PRO A 499 -0.84 -0.72 -16.28
CA PRO A 499 -1.09 0.44 -15.45
C PRO A 499 -0.54 1.72 -16.09
N ASN A 500 -1.26 2.83 -15.90
CA ASN A 500 -0.86 4.13 -16.42
C ASN A 500 0.37 4.69 -15.69
N THR A 501 0.58 4.27 -14.46
CA THR A 501 1.65 4.78 -13.59
C THR A 501 2.41 3.64 -12.92
N ARG A 502 3.74 3.71 -12.94
CA ARG A 502 4.64 2.73 -12.33
C ARG A 502 5.37 3.31 -11.13
N SER A 503 5.58 2.48 -10.11
CA SER A 503 6.41 2.85 -8.96
C SER A 503 7.87 3.05 -9.38
N LEU A 504 8.46 4.18 -9.02
CA LEU A 504 9.88 4.46 -9.26
C LEU A 504 10.77 3.63 -8.31
N ARG A 505 12.04 3.58 -8.63
CA ARG A 505 13.08 2.99 -7.79
C ARG A 505 14.08 4.04 -7.34
N LYS A 506 14.75 3.78 -6.22
CA LYS A 506 15.90 4.58 -5.79
C LYS A 506 16.98 4.54 -6.87
N PRO A 507 17.66 5.66 -7.17
CA PRO A 507 18.76 5.64 -8.11
C PRO A 507 19.92 4.79 -7.57
N MET A 508 20.71 4.20 -8.48
CA MET A 508 21.83 3.33 -8.13
C MET A 508 22.75 3.93 -7.06
N LYS A 509 23.06 5.23 -7.14
CA LYS A 509 23.94 5.94 -6.19
C LYS A 509 23.46 5.92 -4.73
N GLU A 510 22.18 5.66 -4.48
CA GLU A 510 21.61 5.59 -3.13
C GLU A 510 21.62 4.17 -2.54
N VAL A 511 21.82 3.15 -3.38
CA VAL A 511 21.69 1.74 -2.99
C VAL A 511 22.88 0.87 -3.40
N PHE A 512 23.78 1.35 -4.24
CA PHE A 512 24.98 0.64 -4.69
C PHE A 512 26.24 1.44 -4.42
N PHE A 513 27.20 0.82 -3.75
CA PHE A 513 28.46 1.40 -3.30
C PHE A 513 29.64 0.59 -3.83
N GLU A 514 30.72 1.27 -4.14
CA GLU A 514 31.97 0.67 -4.60
C GLU A 514 33.03 0.82 -3.51
N SER A 515 33.83 -0.22 -3.32
CA SER A 515 34.94 -0.23 -2.37
C SER A 515 36.28 -0.29 -3.08
#